data_b1de58dbb66e25259209103e936e5281
#
_entry.id   b1de58dbb66e25259209103e936e5281
#
_cell.length_a   1.000
_cell.length_b   1.000
_cell.length_c   1.000
_cell.angle_alpha   90.00
_cell.angle_beta   90.00
_cell.angle_gamma   90.00
#
_symmetry.space_group_name_H-M   'P 1'
#
loop_
_entity.id
_entity.type
_entity.pdbx_description
1 polymer ?
#
loop_
_entity_poly.entity_id
_entity_poly.type
_entity_poly.pdbx_seq_one_letter_code
_entity_poly.pdbx_strand_id
1 'polypeptide(L)'
;MWWLAALFYFVFICFSESRASLLATTVSVLVILYDNKRIRNVLLSRKVLVVSIPLILLLLYLIYRFKANSANGRLLIWRVSFDMFKEKLLFGFGPGGFLAHYMDYQANYLSDHPDSPFLLLADNVNNPFNEYILVLVNYGIVGFCCLMASIVAVFKRLLLLDEEKRIILSSCTVVLLVVSFFSYPFSNPFVWVVSTVIIMIVLFESTGKKSGLLAIPISVCSVTGIIISVLSFLPEREWQVISQRSLMGETETVLPDFRRLHERMKNNGSFLYNFGAELHYSGYFEESLQILEECSSYLNDYDVQMLLADCHQNLGDTLTAIDCYNYASRMVPSKFLPQYQIMNLYLAYGDTVNAVNAANAILAKDVKVSRSKAVQRIINEAESLVKDVMFHSR
;
A
#
# COMPACT_ATOMS: atom_id res chain seq x y z
N MET A 1 -16.29 -19.01 -30.78
CA MET A 1 -15.23 -19.24 -29.78
C MET A 1 -14.84 -17.97 -29.03
N TRP A 2 -14.55 -16.85 -29.68
CA TRP A 2 -14.15 -15.57 -29.03
C TRP A 2 -15.21 -14.97 -28.10
N TRP A 3 -16.50 -15.05 -28.45
CA TRP A 3 -17.61 -14.56 -27.61
C TRP A 3 -17.76 -15.33 -26.29
N LEU A 4 -17.49 -16.65 -26.30
CA LEU A 4 -17.50 -17.46 -25.08
C LEU A 4 -16.35 -17.08 -24.14
N ALA A 5 -15.16 -16.84 -24.71
CA ALA A 5 -14.01 -16.36 -23.94
C ALA A 5 -14.30 -14.96 -23.34
N ALA A 6 -14.86 -14.04 -24.13
CA ALA A 6 -15.23 -12.70 -23.63
C ALA A 6 -16.28 -12.78 -22.51
N LEU A 7 -17.31 -13.62 -22.67
CA LEU A 7 -18.32 -13.85 -21.65
C LEU A 7 -17.70 -14.44 -20.37
N PHE A 8 -16.82 -15.43 -20.50
CA PHE A 8 -16.10 -16.03 -19.38
C PHE A 8 -15.27 -15.00 -18.63
N TYR A 9 -14.48 -14.17 -19.33
CA TYR A 9 -13.71 -13.10 -18.70
C TYR A 9 -14.60 -12.06 -18.03
N PHE A 10 -15.71 -11.68 -18.64
CA PHE A 10 -16.66 -10.73 -18.05
C PHE A 10 -17.25 -11.29 -16.75
N VAL A 11 -17.69 -12.53 -16.76
CA VAL A 11 -18.21 -13.22 -15.57
C VAL A 11 -17.12 -13.29 -14.49
N PHE A 12 -15.89 -13.69 -14.85
CA PHE A 12 -14.76 -13.75 -13.90
C PHE A 12 -14.46 -12.37 -13.26
N ILE A 13 -14.47 -11.30 -14.05
CA ILE A 13 -14.27 -9.93 -13.54
C ILE A 13 -15.40 -9.52 -12.59
N CYS A 14 -16.65 -9.87 -12.89
CA CYS A 14 -17.78 -9.61 -12.00
C CYS A 14 -17.61 -10.36 -10.65
N PHE A 15 -17.16 -11.60 -10.67
CA PHE A 15 -16.89 -12.38 -9.46
C PHE A 15 -15.66 -11.92 -8.67
N SER A 16 -14.69 -11.27 -9.32
CA SER A 16 -13.47 -10.77 -8.65
C SER A 16 -13.73 -9.63 -7.65
N GLU A 17 -14.95 -9.08 -7.61
CA GLU A 17 -15.34 -7.91 -6.81
C GLU A 17 -14.42 -6.68 -6.98
N SER A 18 -13.53 -6.69 -7.98
CA SER A 18 -12.59 -5.62 -8.25
C SER A 18 -13.23 -4.51 -9.06
N ARG A 19 -13.56 -3.40 -8.37
CA ARG A 19 -14.12 -2.20 -9.02
C ARG A 19 -13.16 -1.60 -10.05
N ALA A 20 -11.85 -1.64 -9.76
CA ALA A 20 -10.83 -1.15 -10.68
C ALA A 20 -10.85 -1.94 -12.01
N SER A 21 -10.97 -3.28 -11.94
CA SER A 21 -11.05 -4.15 -13.11
C SER A 21 -12.34 -3.93 -13.91
N LEU A 22 -13.48 -3.76 -13.24
CA LEU A 22 -14.75 -3.44 -13.91
C LEU A 22 -14.70 -2.11 -14.63
N LEU A 23 -14.18 -1.06 -13.99
CA LEU A 23 -14.02 0.26 -14.61
C LEU A 23 -13.06 0.20 -15.79
N ALA A 24 -11.90 -0.45 -15.63
CA ALA A 24 -10.90 -0.59 -16.68
C ALA A 24 -11.47 -1.32 -17.91
N THR A 25 -12.21 -2.42 -17.69
CA THR A 25 -12.87 -3.17 -18.77
C THR A 25 -13.91 -2.31 -19.47
N THR A 26 -14.73 -1.57 -18.73
CA THR A 26 -15.74 -0.68 -19.30
C THR A 26 -15.09 0.40 -20.17
N VAL A 27 -14.03 1.05 -19.66
CA VAL A 27 -13.30 2.09 -20.42
C VAL A 27 -12.62 1.48 -21.64
N SER A 28 -12.04 0.28 -21.55
CA SER A 28 -11.45 -0.44 -22.70
C SER A 28 -12.48 -0.69 -23.80
N VAL A 29 -13.66 -1.18 -23.44
CA VAL A 29 -14.77 -1.38 -24.39
C VAL A 29 -15.18 -0.06 -25.03
N LEU A 30 -15.24 1.04 -24.26
CA LEU A 30 -15.53 2.37 -24.83
C LEU A 30 -14.45 2.83 -25.80
N VAL A 31 -13.17 2.55 -25.56
CA VAL A 31 -12.07 2.86 -26.49
C VAL A 31 -12.25 2.10 -27.80
N ILE A 32 -12.56 0.80 -27.74
CA ILE A 32 -12.83 -0.04 -28.92
C ILE A 32 -14.04 0.50 -29.73
N LEU A 33 -15.12 0.83 -29.02
CA LEU A 33 -16.33 1.35 -29.65
C LEU A 33 -16.15 2.76 -30.24
N TYR A 34 -15.30 3.59 -29.62
CA TYR A 34 -15.03 4.97 -30.07
C TYR A 34 -14.29 5.02 -31.41
N ASP A 35 -13.51 4.01 -31.75
CA ASP A 35 -12.81 3.95 -33.04
C ASP A 35 -13.79 3.74 -34.22
N ASN A 36 -14.96 3.15 -33.98
CA ASN A 36 -16.01 3.05 -34.98
C ASN A 36 -16.74 4.40 -35.16
N LYS A 37 -16.56 5.05 -36.32
CA LYS A 37 -17.13 6.37 -36.61
C LYS A 37 -18.65 6.45 -36.37
N ARG A 38 -19.41 5.40 -36.69
CA ARG A 38 -20.88 5.38 -36.51
C ARG A 38 -21.21 5.37 -35.00
N ILE A 39 -20.57 4.50 -34.23
CA ILE A 39 -20.79 4.38 -32.81
C ILE A 39 -20.32 5.65 -32.07
N ARG A 40 -19.16 6.19 -32.44
CA ARG A 40 -18.65 7.47 -31.93
C ARG A 40 -19.64 8.60 -32.08
N ASN A 41 -20.22 8.77 -33.29
CA ASN A 41 -21.21 9.81 -33.53
C ASN A 41 -22.49 9.64 -32.69
N VAL A 42 -22.89 8.40 -32.45
CA VAL A 42 -24.00 8.07 -31.54
C VAL A 42 -23.63 8.39 -30.10
N LEU A 43 -22.46 7.92 -29.62
CA LEU A 43 -22.00 8.15 -28.25
C LEU A 43 -21.82 9.65 -27.94
N LEU A 44 -21.32 10.43 -28.88
CA LEU A 44 -21.14 11.87 -28.74
C LEU A 44 -22.41 12.68 -29.07
N SER A 45 -23.50 12.04 -29.46
CA SER A 45 -24.76 12.75 -29.72
C SER A 45 -25.29 13.37 -28.42
N ARG A 46 -25.80 14.60 -28.51
CA ARG A 46 -26.34 15.34 -27.36
C ARG A 46 -27.39 14.53 -26.57
N LYS A 47 -28.21 13.75 -27.27
CA LYS A 47 -29.28 12.93 -26.67
C LYS A 47 -28.67 11.82 -25.80
N VAL A 48 -27.64 11.12 -26.28
CA VAL A 48 -26.96 10.05 -25.53
C VAL A 48 -26.18 10.63 -24.35
N LEU A 49 -25.46 11.74 -24.52
CA LEU A 49 -24.71 12.38 -23.44
C LEU A 49 -25.63 12.86 -22.31
N VAL A 50 -26.78 13.47 -22.64
CA VAL A 50 -27.77 13.92 -21.62
C VAL A 50 -28.32 12.77 -20.78
N VAL A 51 -28.45 11.56 -21.33
CA VAL A 51 -28.94 10.40 -20.61
C VAL A 51 -27.81 9.64 -19.93
N SER A 52 -26.66 9.45 -20.61
CA SER A 52 -25.56 8.64 -20.11
C SER A 52 -24.81 9.29 -18.94
N ILE A 53 -24.63 10.62 -18.94
CA ILE A 53 -23.90 11.31 -17.87
C ILE A 53 -24.63 11.16 -16.52
N PRO A 54 -25.94 11.45 -16.37
CA PRO A 54 -26.66 11.21 -15.11
C PRO A 54 -26.67 9.75 -14.70
N LEU A 55 -26.80 8.82 -15.66
CA LEU A 55 -26.76 7.39 -15.38
C LEU A 55 -25.40 6.92 -14.83
N ILE A 56 -24.30 7.41 -15.42
CA ILE A 56 -22.95 7.13 -14.94
C ILE A 56 -22.75 7.72 -13.54
N LEU A 57 -23.18 8.96 -13.30
CA LEU A 57 -23.09 9.61 -12.00
C LEU A 57 -23.89 8.85 -10.93
N LEU A 58 -25.10 8.40 -11.29
CA LEU A 58 -25.91 7.56 -10.40
C LEU A 58 -25.20 6.23 -10.10
N LEU A 59 -24.65 5.56 -11.10
CA LEU A 59 -23.91 4.31 -10.94
C LEU A 59 -22.68 4.50 -10.05
N LEU A 60 -21.90 5.55 -10.27
CA LEU A 60 -20.75 5.91 -9.42
C LEU A 60 -21.17 6.19 -7.98
N TYR A 61 -22.31 6.89 -7.77
CA TYR A 61 -22.86 7.13 -6.45
C TYR A 61 -23.29 5.82 -5.76
N LEU A 62 -23.95 4.91 -6.48
CA LEU A 62 -24.36 3.61 -5.93
C LEU A 62 -23.14 2.74 -5.57
N ILE A 63 -22.11 2.71 -6.43
CA ILE A 63 -20.83 2.01 -6.16
C ILE A 63 -20.14 2.60 -4.93
N TYR A 64 -20.14 3.93 -4.78
CA TYR A 64 -19.60 4.60 -3.60
C TYR A 64 -20.37 4.17 -2.34
N ARG A 65 -21.71 4.25 -2.36
CA ARG A 65 -22.56 3.89 -1.21
C ARG A 65 -22.39 2.45 -0.75
N PHE A 66 -22.21 1.53 -1.70
CA PHE A 66 -22.08 0.10 -1.39
C PHE A 66 -20.83 -0.25 -0.56
N LYS A 67 -19.70 0.48 -0.75
CA LYS A 67 -18.46 0.30 0.02
C LYS A 67 -17.88 1.66 0.49
N ALA A 68 -18.69 2.50 1.08
CA ALA A 68 -18.31 3.86 1.47
C ALA A 68 -17.07 3.89 2.38
N ASN A 69 -16.97 3.00 3.35
CA ASN A 69 -15.82 2.94 4.26
C ASN A 69 -14.49 2.70 3.50
N SER A 70 -14.49 1.79 2.52
CA SER A 70 -13.28 1.57 1.69
C SER A 70 -12.93 2.76 0.80
N ALA A 71 -13.92 3.52 0.33
CA ALA A 71 -13.68 4.74 -0.44
C ALA A 71 -13.16 5.85 0.46
N ASN A 72 -13.77 6.05 1.62
CA ASN A 72 -13.36 7.05 2.60
C ASN A 72 -11.95 6.76 3.18
N GLY A 73 -11.61 5.48 3.40
CA GLY A 73 -10.24 5.10 3.78
C GLY A 73 -9.21 5.52 2.73
N ARG A 74 -9.52 5.37 1.43
CA ARG A 74 -8.64 5.87 0.36
C ARG A 74 -8.56 7.39 0.32
N LEU A 75 -9.65 8.09 0.63
CA LEU A 75 -9.63 9.56 0.72
C LEU A 75 -8.70 10.05 1.84
N LEU A 76 -8.69 9.38 3.00
CA LEU A 76 -7.72 9.65 4.05
C LEU A 76 -6.29 9.47 3.52
N ILE A 77 -6.02 8.30 2.90
CA ILE A 77 -4.69 7.98 2.37
C ILE A 77 -4.24 9.05 1.36
N TRP A 78 -5.09 9.45 0.44
CA TRP A 78 -4.78 10.46 -0.58
C TRP A 78 -4.57 11.84 0.04
N ARG A 79 -5.37 12.19 1.06
CA ARG A 79 -5.22 13.46 1.79
C ARG A 79 -3.85 13.55 2.45
N VAL A 80 -3.49 12.53 3.23
CA VAL A 80 -2.20 12.45 3.92
C VAL A 80 -1.04 12.41 2.91
N SER A 81 -1.16 11.62 1.83
CA SER A 81 -0.15 11.58 0.75
C SER A 81 0.05 12.94 0.09
N PHE A 82 -1.01 13.74 -0.02
CA PHE A 82 -0.89 15.09 -0.57
C PHE A 82 -0.17 16.06 0.37
N ASP A 83 -0.29 15.88 1.68
CA ASP A 83 0.48 16.66 2.65
C ASP A 83 1.97 16.27 2.61
N MET A 84 2.30 14.98 2.46
CA MET A 84 3.67 14.53 2.15
C MET A 84 4.22 15.20 0.88
N PHE A 85 3.45 15.14 -0.22
CA PHE A 85 3.87 15.75 -1.50
C PHE A 85 4.17 17.24 -1.36
N LYS A 86 3.37 18.01 -0.62
CA LYS A 86 3.60 19.46 -0.40
C LYS A 86 4.93 19.74 0.27
N GLU A 87 5.41 18.89 1.15
CA GLU A 87 6.67 19.09 1.86
C GLU A 87 7.88 18.89 0.93
N LYS A 88 7.81 17.90 0.02
CA LYS A 88 8.89 17.59 -0.92
C LYS A 88 8.44 17.64 -2.39
N LEU A 89 7.98 18.83 -2.82
CA LEU A 89 7.34 19.08 -4.11
C LEU A 89 8.16 18.62 -5.33
N LEU A 90 9.47 18.89 -5.37
CA LEU A 90 10.26 18.74 -6.60
C LEU A 90 10.65 17.29 -6.86
N PHE A 91 11.30 16.64 -5.91
CA PHE A 91 11.90 15.32 -6.09
C PHE A 91 11.28 14.23 -5.20
N GLY A 92 10.32 14.60 -4.32
CA GLY A 92 9.67 13.67 -3.39
C GLY A 92 10.62 13.15 -2.30
N PHE A 93 10.21 12.04 -1.69
CA PHE A 93 10.95 11.39 -0.58
C PHE A 93 11.98 10.35 -1.05
N GLY A 94 12.06 10.09 -2.34
CA GLY A 94 12.91 9.04 -2.90
C GLY A 94 12.17 7.69 -3.05
N PRO A 95 12.84 6.69 -3.66
CA PRO A 95 12.30 5.34 -3.78
C PRO A 95 11.96 4.75 -2.40
N GLY A 96 10.75 4.22 -2.23
CA GLY A 96 10.27 3.70 -0.95
C GLY A 96 9.83 4.76 0.06
N GLY A 97 9.92 6.05 -0.27
CA GLY A 97 9.61 7.15 0.65
C GLY A 97 8.18 7.10 1.20
N PHE A 98 7.22 6.56 0.45
CA PHE A 98 5.87 6.34 0.97
C PHE A 98 5.88 5.35 2.15
N LEU A 99 6.53 4.20 2.01
CA LEU A 99 6.61 3.18 3.06
C LEU A 99 7.35 3.67 4.31
N ALA A 100 8.41 4.46 4.11
CA ALA A 100 9.23 4.95 5.20
C ALA A 100 8.51 6.04 6.04
N HIS A 101 7.62 6.84 5.43
CA HIS A 101 7.14 8.06 6.09
C HIS A 101 5.62 8.18 6.20
N TYR A 102 4.83 7.45 5.38
CA TYR A 102 3.38 7.67 5.34
C TYR A 102 2.70 7.58 6.71
N MET A 103 3.07 6.59 7.53
CA MET A 103 2.41 6.38 8.82
C MET A 103 2.72 7.49 9.84
N ASP A 104 3.86 8.19 9.69
CA ASP A 104 4.20 9.37 10.50
C ASP A 104 3.24 10.53 10.17
N TYR A 105 3.00 10.76 8.88
CA TYR A 105 2.06 11.79 8.43
C TYR A 105 0.61 11.44 8.79
N GLN A 106 0.24 10.15 8.74
CA GLN A 106 -1.09 9.70 9.20
C GLN A 106 -1.26 9.95 10.69
N ALA A 107 -0.26 9.60 11.50
CA ALA A 107 -0.28 9.84 12.95
C ALA A 107 -0.42 11.33 13.28
N ASN A 108 0.35 12.19 12.61
CA ASN A 108 0.29 13.64 12.79
C ASN A 108 -1.08 14.19 12.36
N TYR A 109 -1.55 13.81 11.16
CA TYR A 109 -2.86 14.25 10.66
C TYR A 109 -4.00 13.89 11.63
N LEU A 110 -4.02 12.66 12.15
CA LEU A 110 -5.07 12.19 13.07
C LEU A 110 -4.94 12.83 14.45
N SER A 111 -3.73 13.14 14.90
CA SER A 111 -3.50 13.88 16.15
C SER A 111 -3.99 15.33 16.08
N ASP A 112 -3.80 15.98 14.91
CA ASP A 112 -4.28 17.34 14.66
C ASP A 112 -5.79 17.42 14.43
N HIS A 113 -6.44 16.29 14.10
CA HIS A 113 -7.86 16.19 13.79
C HIS A 113 -8.54 15.09 14.62
N PRO A 114 -8.66 15.25 15.94
CA PRO A 114 -9.21 14.23 16.84
C PRO A 114 -10.70 13.89 16.58
N ASP A 115 -11.45 14.80 15.95
CA ASP A 115 -12.85 14.59 15.58
C ASP A 115 -13.02 14.09 14.13
N SER A 116 -11.94 13.64 13.49
CA SER A 116 -11.96 13.20 12.11
C SER A 116 -12.86 11.98 11.91
N PRO A 117 -13.76 11.97 10.90
CA PRO A 117 -14.57 10.79 10.58
C PRO A 117 -13.72 9.61 10.05
N PHE A 118 -12.42 9.83 9.84
CA PHE A 118 -11.49 8.83 9.35
C PHE A 118 -10.79 8.03 10.45
N LEU A 119 -10.93 8.40 11.74
CA LEU A 119 -10.25 7.72 12.86
C LEU A 119 -10.43 6.19 12.85
N LEU A 120 -11.69 5.74 12.67
CA LEU A 120 -11.99 4.30 12.60
C LEU A 120 -11.58 3.64 11.27
N LEU A 121 -11.31 4.44 10.23
CA LEU A 121 -10.92 3.95 8.90
C LEU A 121 -9.40 3.86 8.74
N ALA A 122 -8.66 4.59 9.57
CA ALA A 122 -7.21 4.52 9.60
C ALA A 122 -6.74 3.10 9.90
N ASP A 123 -5.75 2.64 9.13
CA ASP A 123 -5.14 1.31 9.27
C ASP A 123 -3.67 1.38 8.88
N ASN A 124 -2.96 0.24 8.98
CA ASN A 124 -1.60 0.11 8.52
C ASN A 124 -1.58 0.13 6.98
N VAL A 125 -0.86 1.06 6.37
CA VAL A 125 -0.96 1.36 4.94
C VAL A 125 0.41 1.32 4.26
N ASN A 126 0.57 0.38 3.32
CA ASN A 126 1.82 0.16 2.60
C ASN A 126 1.85 0.77 1.18
N ASN A 127 0.72 1.29 0.69
CA ASN A 127 0.64 1.95 -0.62
C ASN A 127 -0.60 2.85 -0.69
N PRO A 128 -0.61 3.87 -1.55
CA PRO A 128 -1.73 4.83 -1.66
C PRO A 128 -2.91 4.33 -2.48
N PHE A 129 -2.93 3.08 -2.96
CA PHE A 129 -3.94 2.55 -3.90
C PHE A 129 -4.11 3.42 -5.16
N ASN A 130 -3.04 4.11 -5.57
CA ASN A 130 -2.97 4.98 -6.73
C ASN A 130 -1.50 5.19 -7.11
N GLU A 131 -1.08 4.66 -8.26
CA GLU A 131 0.31 4.76 -8.73
C GLU A 131 0.76 6.20 -9.01
N TYR A 132 -0.16 7.06 -9.43
CA TYR A 132 0.17 8.47 -9.73
C TYR A 132 0.50 9.23 -8.44
N ILE A 133 -0.24 8.97 -7.37
CA ILE A 133 0.05 9.53 -6.03
C ILE A 133 1.36 8.95 -5.50
N LEU A 134 1.60 7.64 -5.69
CA LEU A 134 2.85 7.01 -5.29
C LEU A 134 4.05 7.66 -5.98
N VAL A 135 3.94 7.93 -7.29
CA VAL A 135 4.99 8.64 -8.05
C VAL A 135 5.16 10.08 -7.56
N LEU A 136 4.08 10.79 -7.24
CA LEU A 136 4.16 12.15 -6.69
C LEU A 136 4.85 12.17 -5.33
N VAL A 137 4.56 11.24 -4.44
CA VAL A 137 5.18 11.17 -3.11
C VAL A 137 6.65 10.77 -3.23
N ASN A 138 6.95 9.73 -4.01
CA ASN A 138 8.32 9.21 -4.08
C ASN A 138 9.25 10.07 -4.95
N TYR A 139 8.76 10.66 -6.06
CA TYR A 139 9.60 11.32 -7.06
C TYR A 139 9.20 12.78 -7.34
N GLY A 140 8.23 13.31 -6.63
CA GLY A 140 7.75 14.69 -6.76
C GLY A 140 7.15 15.02 -8.13
N ILE A 141 7.02 16.32 -8.40
CA ILE A 141 6.48 16.83 -9.65
C ILE A 141 7.37 16.48 -10.86
N VAL A 142 8.69 16.40 -10.65
CA VAL A 142 9.64 16.03 -11.73
C VAL A 142 9.37 14.60 -12.18
N GLY A 143 9.30 13.63 -11.27
CA GLY A 143 8.98 12.25 -11.60
C GLY A 143 7.59 12.11 -12.24
N PHE A 144 6.60 12.83 -11.72
CA PHE A 144 5.25 12.84 -12.29
C PHE A 144 5.20 13.42 -13.71
N CYS A 145 5.92 14.52 -13.97
CA CYS A 145 6.02 15.09 -15.32
C CYS A 145 6.72 14.13 -16.29
N CYS A 146 7.77 13.42 -15.86
CA CYS A 146 8.42 12.39 -16.67
C CYS A 146 7.46 11.23 -16.99
N LEU A 147 6.67 10.77 -16.02
CA LEU A 147 5.64 9.75 -16.25
C LEU A 147 4.60 10.23 -17.26
N MET A 148 4.05 11.45 -17.09
CA MET A 148 3.07 12.03 -18.02
C MET A 148 3.64 12.21 -19.42
N ALA A 149 4.87 12.69 -19.56
CA ALA A 149 5.55 12.81 -20.83
C ALA A 149 5.73 11.45 -21.53
N SER A 150 6.06 10.40 -20.76
CA SER A 150 6.17 9.03 -21.27
C SER A 150 4.84 8.49 -21.77
N ILE A 151 3.75 8.70 -21.02
CA ILE A 151 2.39 8.31 -21.42
C ILE A 151 1.99 9.03 -22.71
N VAL A 152 2.21 10.34 -22.79
CA VAL A 152 1.92 11.14 -23.99
C VAL A 152 2.74 10.65 -25.21
N ALA A 153 4.01 10.30 -24.99
CA ALA A 153 4.87 9.75 -26.04
C ALA A 153 4.34 8.40 -26.57
N VAL A 154 3.89 7.51 -25.68
CA VAL A 154 3.26 6.24 -26.07
C VAL A 154 2.01 6.49 -26.91
N PHE A 155 1.10 7.39 -26.46
CA PHE A 155 -0.11 7.70 -27.21
C PHE A 155 0.18 8.32 -28.59
N LYS A 156 1.18 9.23 -28.69
CA LYS A 156 1.61 9.77 -29.99
C LYS A 156 2.11 8.68 -30.93
N ARG A 157 2.81 7.67 -30.42
CA ARG A 157 3.27 6.53 -31.22
C ARG A 157 2.15 5.59 -31.62
N LEU A 158 1.18 5.35 -30.74
CA LEU A 158 -0.02 4.57 -31.05
C LEU A 158 -0.80 5.14 -32.23
N LEU A 159 -0.86 6.48 -32.38
CA LEU A 159 -1.53 7.14 -33.51
C LEU A 159 -0.86 6.87 -34.87
N LEU A 160 0.39 6.41 -34.90
CA LEU A 160 1.12 6.08 -36.13
C LEU A 160 0.91 4.62 -36.59
N LEU A 161 0.22 3.80 -35.77
CA LEU A 161 -0.02 2.40 -36.06
C LEU A 161 -1.25 2.20 -36.96
N ASP A 162 -1.29 1.05 -37.62
CA ASP A 162 -2.46 0.57 -38.33
C ASP A 162 -3.66 0.46 -37.39
N GLU A 163 -4.87 0.64 -37.92
CA GLU A 163 -6.12 0.72 -37.16
C GLU A 163 -6.30 -0.43 -36.16
N GLU A 164 -6.11 -1.67 -36.62
CA GLU A 164 -6.30 -2.86 -35.79
C GLU A 164 -5.31 -2.91 -34.60
N LYS A 165 -4.02 -2.69 -34.87
CA LYS A 165 -2.96 -2.67 -33.84
C LYS A 165 -3.17 -1.52 -32.88
N ARG A 166 -3.53 -0.33 -33.39
CA ARG A 166 -3.83 0.85 -32.60
C ARG A 166 -4.94 0.60 -31.61
N ILE A 167 -6.07 0.01 -32.03
CA ILE A 167 -7.22 -0.27 -31.15
C ILE A 167 -6.79 -1.20 -30.01
N ILE A 168 -6.15 -2.32 -30.32
CA ILE A 168 -5.74 -3.32 -29.35
C ILE A 168 -4.76 -2.72 -28.32
N LEU A 169 -3.67 -2.09 -28.80
CA LEU A 169 -2.62 -1.56 -27.92
C LEU A 169 -3.09 -0.34 -27.12
N SER A 170 -3.96 0.51 -27.71
CA SER A 170 -4.57 1.62 -26.97
C SER A 170 -5.48 1.10 -25.86
N SER A 171 -6.28 0.07 -26.12
CA SER A 171 -7.15 -0.54 -25.12
C SER A 171 -6.35 -1.13 -23.96
N CYS A 172 -5.28 -1.89 -24.24
CA CYS A 172 -4.38 -2.42 -23.20
C CYS A 172 -3.73 -1.30 -22.39
N THR A 173 -3.22 -0.25 -23.05
CA THR A 173 -2.60 0.89 -22.38
C THR A 173 -3.60 1.60 -21.47
N VAL A 174 -4.82 1.86 -21.95
CA VAL A 174 -5.86 2.52 -21.15
C VAL A 174 -6.29 1.67 -19.96
N VAL A 175 -6.40 0.34 -20.10
CA VAL A 175 -6.67 -0.57 -18.97
C VAL A 175 -5.62 -0.40 -17.88
N LEU A 176 -4.33 -0.42 -18.24
CA LEU A 176 -3.23 -0.22 -17.28
C LEU A 176 -3.34 1.13 -16.58
N LEU A 177 -3.59 2.21 -17.30
CA LEU A 177 -3.71 3.55 -16.72
C LEU A 177 -4.90 3.67 -15.78
N VAL A 178 -6.05 3.09 -16.12
CA VAL A 178 -7.24 3.12 -15.27
C VAL A 178 -7.04 2.27 -14.01
N VAL A 179 -6.47 1.07 -14.14
CA VAL A 179 -6.15 0.23 -12.96
C VAL A 179 -5.15 0.92 -12.06
N SER A 180 -4.13 1.59 -12.61
CA SER A 180 -3.13 2.37 -11.86
C SER A 180 -3.72 3.53 -11.07
N PHE A 181 -4.87 4.07 -11.49
CA PHE A 181 -5.54 5.14 -10.75
C PHE A 181 -6.30 4.63 -9.52
N PHE A 182 -6.77 3.37 -9.53
CA PHE A 182 -7.58 2.81 -8.45
C PHE A 182 -6.90 1.68 -7.69
N SER A 183 -5.66 1.32 -8.02
CA SER A 183 -4.94 0.20 -7.46
C SER A 183 -3.42 0.43 -7.59
N TYR A 184 -2.66 -0.62 -7.28
CA TYR A 184 -1.18 -0.64 -7.34
C TYR A 184 -0.69 -1.82 -8.20
N PRO A 185 -1.03 -1.85 -9.52
CA PRO A 185 -0.71 -2.98 -10.38
C PRO A 185 0.79 -3.23 -10.52
N PHE A 186 1.62 -2.18 -10.42
CA PHE A 186 3.07 -2.28 -10.55
C PHE A 186 3.79 -2.88 -9.33
N SER A 187 3.08 -3.21 -8.26
CA SER A 187 3.61 -4.10 -7.21
C SER A 187 3.79 -5.55 -7.71
N ASN A 188 3.10 -5.91 -8.81
CA ASN A 188 3.19 -7.25 -9.40
C ASN A 188 4.21 -7.26 -10.57
N PRO A 189 5.29 -8.07 -10.51
CA PRO A 189 6.30 -8.16 -11.56
C PRO A 189 5.73 -8.50 -12.95
N PHE A 190 4.65 -9.29 -13.02
CA PHE A 190 4.00 -9.63 -14.29
C PHE A 190 3.48 -8.41 -15.03
N VAL A 191 2.98 -7.39 -14.31
CA VAL A 191 2.48 -6.15 -14.91
C VAL A 191 3.62 -5.35 -15.55
N TRP A 192 4.82 -5.36 -14.95
CA TRP A 192 6.01 -4.77 -15.57
C TRP A 192 6.37 -5.43 -16.89
N VAL A 193 6.33 -6.78 -16.94
CA VAL A 193 6.60 -7.53 -18.17
C VAL A 193 5.58 -7.17 -19.25
N VAL A 194 4.28 -7.21 -18.94
CA VAL A 194 3.21 -6.86 -19.89
C VAL A 194 3.35 -5.43 -20.38
N SER A 195 3.59 -4.48 -19.49
CA SER A 195 3.77 -3.06 -19.84
C SER A 195 4.96 -2.85 -20.75
N THR A 196 6.08 -3.51 -20.47
CA THR A 196 7.30 -3.46 -21.29
C THR A 196 7.04 -4.02 -22.68
N VAL A 197 6.36 -5.17 -22.78
CA VAL A 197 6.00 -5.79 -24.07
C VAL A 197 5.12 -4.84 -24.89
N ILE A 198 4.09 -4.22 -24.30
CA ILE A 198 3.24 -3.25 -24.99
C ILE A 198 4.08 -2.08 -25.52
N ILE A 199 4.92 -1.48 -24.69
CA ILE A 199 5.78 -0.36 -25.08
C ILE A 199 6.73 -0.76 -26.20
N MET A 200 7.35 -1.94 -26.12
CA MET A 200 8.24 -2.44 -27.18
C MET A 200 7.50 -2.60 -28.51
N ILE A 201 6.33 -3.23 -28.51
CA ILE A 201 5.52 -3.41 -29.74
C ILE A 201 5.18 -2.02 -30.33
N VAL A 202 4.72 -1.07 -29.52
CA VAL A 202 4.41 0.28 -29.96
C VAL A 202 5.61 0.99 -30.58
N LEU A 203 6.79 0.87 -29.98
CA LEU A 203 8.02 1.46 -30.48
C LEU A 203 8.48 0.83 -31.79
N PHE A 204 8.52 -0.50 -31.89
CA PHE A 204 8.97 -1.22 -33.09
C PHE A 204 8.04 -0.97 -34.29
N GLU A 205 6.74 -1.11 -34.08
CA GLU A 205 5.75 -0.93 -35.14
C GLU A 205 5.68 0.53 -35.64
N SER A 206 5.86 1.52 -34.76
CA SER A 206 5.77 2.93 -35.13
C SER A 206 7.01 3.50 -35.82
N THR A 207 8.17 2.84 -35.73
CA THR A 207 9.45 3.35 -36.28
C THR A 207 9.80 2.77 -37.66
N GLY A 208 9.14 1.68 -38.08
CA GLY A 208 9.42 1.04 -39.35
C GLY A 208 10.88 0.64 -39.53
N LYS A 209 11.42 0.73 -40.75
CA LYS A 209 12.82 0.35 -41.08
C LYS A 209 13.93 1.17 -40.35
N LYS A 210 13.57 2.32 -39.74
CA LYS A 210 14.53 3.16 -38.96
C LYS A 210 14.73 2.67 -37.51
N SER A 211 14.17 1.51 -37.15
CA SER A 211 14.23 0.96 -35.80
C SER A 211 15.63 0.54 -35.33
N GLY A 212 16.59 0.33 -36.25
CA GLY A 212 17.94 -0.16 -35.90
C GLY A 212 18.70 0.72 -34.91
N LEU A 213 18.55 2.03 -34.99
CA LEU A 213 19.24 2.96 -34.08
C LEU A 213 18.67 2.97 -32.65
N LEU A 214 17.36 2.69 -32.50
CA LEU A 214 16.69 2.59 -31.20
C LEU A 214 16.78 1.17 -30.61
N ALA A 215 17.00 0.16 -31.42
CA ALA A 215 17.09 -1.23 -30.98
C ALA A 215 18.27 -1.45 -30.01
N ILE A 216 19.41 -0.80 -30.24
CA ILE A 216 20.59 -0.96 -29.38
C ILE A 216 20.34 -0.46 -27.95
N PRO A 217 19.94 0.81 -27.70
CA PRO A 217 19.70 1.26 -26.33
C PRO A 217 18.56 0.51 -25.64
N ILE A 218 17.50 0.13 -26.36
CA ILE A 218 16.41 -0.69 -25.81
C ILE A 218 16.93 -2.08 -25.41
N SER A 219 17.74 -2.72 -26.24
CA SER A 219 18.33 -4.03 -25.91
C SER A 219 19.25 -3.93 -24.71
N VAL A 220 20.09 -2.91 -24.62
CA VAL A 220 20.95 -2.66 -23.46
C VAL A 220 20.12 -2.46 -22.19
N CYS A 221 19.09 -1.60 -22.22
CA CYS A 221 18.21 -1.39 -21.07
C CYS A 221 17.48 -2.67 -20.68
N SER A 222 17.02 -3.49 -21.64
CA SER A 222 16.34 -4.75 -21.37
C SER A 222 17.28 -5.77 -20.72
N VAL A 223 18.49 -5.92 -21.23
CA VAL A 223 19.50 -6.83 -20.65
C VAL A 223 19.88 -6.37 -19.25
N THR A 224 20.12 -5.07 -19.06
CA THR A 224 20.41 -4.50 -17.75
C THR A 224 19.24 -4.73 -16.77
N GLY A 225 18.02 -4.51 -17.22
CA GLY A 225 16.82 -4.77 -16.42
C GLY A 225 16.67 -6.23 -16.01
N ILE A 226 16.95 -7.17 -16.90
CA ILE A 226 16.96 -8.62 -16.60
C ILE A 226 18.04 -8.95 -15.56
N ILE A 227 19.24 -8.43 -15.73
CA ILE A 227 20.36 -8.66 -14.77
C ILE A 227 19.97 -8.14 -13.39
N ILE A 228 19.46 -6.91 -13.29
CA ILE A 228 19.02 -6.32 -12.03
C ILE A 228 17.91 -7.19 -11.41
N SER A 229 16.91 -7.60 -12.20
CA SER A 229 15.81 -8.44 -11.72
C SER A 229 16.29 -9.78 -11.17
N VAL A 230 17.25 -10.44 -11.84
CA VAL A 230 17.82 -11.70 -11.37
C VAL A 230 18.62 -11.48 -10.08
N LEU A 231 19.44 -10.43 -10.02
CA LEU A 231 20.24 -10.11 -8.82
C LEU A 231 19.37 -9.77 -7.61
N SER A 232 18.23 -9.14 -7.82
CA SER A 232 17.25 -8.85 -6.75
C SER A 232 16.44 -10.08 -6.36
N PHE A 233 16.10 -10.94 -7.30
CA PHE A 233 15.29 -12.14 -7.07
C PHE A 233 15.99 -13.20 -6.22
N LEU A 234 17.28 -13.38 -6.36
CA LEU A 234 18.04 -14.39 -5.63
C LEU A 234 17.99 -14.19 -4.10
N PRO A 235 18.26 -12.98 -3.55
CA PRO A 235 18.11 -12.74 -2.12
C PRO A 235 16.68 -12.93 -1.62
N GLU A 236 15.67 -12.48 -2.38
CA GLU A 236 14.27 -12.64 -1.99
C GLU A 236 13.85 -14.11 -1.92
N ARG A 237 14.30 -14.94 -2.86
CA ARG A 237 14.05 -16.37 -2.83
C ARG A 237 14.74 -17.04 -1.64
N GLU A 238 15.98 -16.66 -1.33
CA GLU A 238 16.72 -17.14 -0.16
C GLU A 238 15.94 -16.78 1.11
N TRP A 239 15.50 -15.53 1.23
CA TRP A 239 14.66 -15.07 2.33
C TRP A 239 13.35 -15.86 2.47
N GLN A 240 12.63 -16.12 1.39
CA GLN A 240 11.41 -16.93 1.42
C GLN A 240 11.66 -18.33 2.01
N VAL A 241 12.76 -18.99 1.59
CA VAL A 241 13.12 -20.33 2.09
C VAL A 241 13.44 -20.28 3.59
N ILE A 242 14.24 -19.30 4.02
CA ILE A 242 14.62 -19.11 5.42
C ILE A 242 13.38 -18.84 6.28
N SER A 243 12.50 -17.92 5.83
CA SER A 243 11.28 -17.59 6.55
C SER A 243 10.32 -18.77 6.67
N GLN A 244 10.20 -19.61 5.62
CA GLN A 244 9.39 -20.83 5.70
C GLN A 244 9.95 -21.82 6.74
N ARG A 245 11.26 -21.99 6.81
CA ARG A 245 11.90 -22.86 7.82
C ARG A 245 11.69 -22.31 9.22
N SER A 246 11.78 -21.00 9.42
CA SER A 246 11.49 -20.37 10.70
C SER A 246 10.04 -20.62 11.13
N LEU A 247 9.06 -20.48 10.24
CA LEU A 247 7.66 -20.80 10.51
C LEU A 247 7.42 -22.27 10.85
N MET A 248 8.31 -23.18 10.45
CA MET A 248 8.28 -24.60 10.84
C MET A 248 8.92 -24.86 12.22
N GLY A 249 9.37 -23.83 12.92
CA GLY A 249 9.97 -23.91 14.26
C GLY A 249 11.50 -24.05 14.24
N GLU A 250 12.15 -23.86 13.09
CA GLU A 250 13.61 -23.94 12.96
C GLU A 250 14.30 -22.58 13.13
N THR A 251 13.69 -21.62 13.84
CA THR A 251 14.15 -20.22 13.93
C THR A 251 15.62 -20.13 14.33
N GLU A 252 16.03 -20.78 15.42
CA GLU A 252 17.42 -20.75 15.92
C GLU A 252 18.43 -21.27 14.88
N THR A 253 18.04 -22.24 14.06
CA THR A 253 18.93 -22.83 13.05
C THR A 253 19.10 -21.94 11.82
N VAL A 254 18.12 -21.06 11.55
CA VAL A 254 18.12 -20.16 10.38
C VAL A 254 18.56 -18.72 10.69
N LEU A 255 18.69 -18.34 11.96
CA LEU A 255 19.20 -17.00 12.34
C LEU A 255 20.57 -16.65 11.72
N PRO A 256 21.56 -17.58 11.65
CA PRO A 256 22.82 -17.29 10.92
C PRO A 256 22.61 -16.99 9.45
N ASP A 257 21.59 -17.58 8.82
CA ASP A 257 21.25 -17.31 7.43
C ASP A 257 20.60 -15.92 7.26
N PHE A 258 19.74 -15.50 8.20
CA PHE A 258 19.21 -14.12 8.24
C PHE A 258 20.34 -13.09 8.38
N ARG A 259 21.31 -13.31 9.30
CA ARG A 259 22.47 -12.42 9.49
C ARG A 259 23.31 -12.32 8.22
N ARG A 260 23.57 -13.44 7.53
CA ARG A 260 24.30 -13.43 6.25
C ARG A 260 23.54 -12.68 5.15
N LEU A 261 22.21 -12.83 5.10
CA LEU A 261 21.36 -12.23 4.10
C LEU A 261 21.18 -10.72 4.33
N HIS A 262 21.27 -10.26 5.57
CA HIS A 262 21.14 -8.86 5.97
C HIS A 262 22.04 -7.94 5.15
N GLU A 263 23.32 -8.28 4.93
CA GLU A 263 24.26 -7.48 4.13
C GLU A 263 23.77 -7.21 2.69
N ARG A 264 22.98 -8.13 2.15
CA ARG A 264 22.44 -8.04 0.78
C ARG A 264 21.05 -7.40 0.73
N MET A 265 20.32 -7.37 1.83
CA MET A 265 18.94 -6.91 1.92
C MET A 265 18.72 -5.78 2.93
N LYS A 266 19.77 -5.13 3.40
CA LYS A 266 19.71 -4.04 4.39
C LYS A 266 18.81 -2.86 4.00
N ASN A 267 18.50 -2.68 2.72
CA ASN A 267 17.59 -1.61 2.24
C ASN A 267 16.14 -2.13 2.01
N ASN A 268 15.83 -3.35 2.41
CA ASN A 268 14.51 -3.94 2.25
C ASN A 268 13.77 -3.95 3.60
N GLY A 269 12.90 -2.97 3.82
CA GLY A 269 12.16 -2.83 5.08
C GLY A 269 11.36 -4.07 5.48
N SER A 270 10.76 -4.79 4.53
CA SER A 270 10.00 -6.01 4.83
C SER A 270 10.90 -7.16 5.29
N PHE A 271 12.11 -7.28 4.74
CA PHE A 271 13.13 -8.23 5.21
C PHE A 271 13.60 -7.86 6.62
N LEU A 272 13.94 -6.59 6.84
CA LEU A 272 14.41 -6.11 8.15
C LEU A 272 13.35 -6.31 9.23
N TYR A 273 12.07 -6.02 8.94
CA TYR A 273 10.97 -6.30 9.85
C TYR A 273 10.88 -7.78 10.22
N ASN A 274 10.91 -8.66 9.21
CA ASN A 274 10.86 -10.11 9.46
C ASN A 274 12.07 -10.58 10.27
N PHE A 275 13.28 -10.14 9.93
CA PHE A 275 14.50 -10.50 10.67
C PHE A 275 14.46 -9.97 12.12
N GLY A 276 14.07 -8.71 12.32
CA GLY A 276 13.88 -8.14 13.66
C GLY A 276 12.84 -8.91 14.48
N ALA A 277 11.73 -9.30 13.87
CA ALA A 277 10.70 -10.10 14.52
C ALA A 277 11.22 -11.50 14.95
N GLU A 278 11.95 -12.20 14.06
CA GLU A 278 12.56 -13.50 14.39
C GLU A 278 13.55 -13.40 15.54
N LEU A 279 14.37 -12.35 15.57
CA LEU A 279 15.29 -12.08 16.68
C LEU A 279 14.52 -11.80 17.98
N HIS A 280 13.48 -10.97 17.92
CA HIS A 280 12.64 -10.66 19.09
C HIS A 280 12.02 -11.93 19.69
N TYR A 281 11.37 -12.77 18.87
CA TYR A 281 10.73 -13.99 19.34
C TYR A 281 11.72 -15.06 19.81
N SER A 282 13.00 -14.98 19.40
CA SER A 282 14.09 -15.80 19.91
C SER A 282 14.78 -15.21 21.15
N GLY A 283 14.35 -14.05 21.66
CA GLY A 283 14.87 -13.42 22.87
C GLY A 283 16.14 -12.59 22.67
N TYR A 284 16.58 -12.35 21.41
CA TYR A 284 17.74 -11.50 21.09
C TYR A 284 17.32 -10.03 20.98
N PHE A 285 16.85 -9.44 22.09
CA PHE A 285 16.18 -8.13 22.08
C PHE A 285 17.08 -6.98 21.66
N GLU A 286 18.38 -6.97 22.04
CA GLU A 286 19.34 -5.93 21.64
C GLU A 286 19.60 -5.95 20.14
N GLU A 287 19.80 -7.13 19.55
CA GLU A 287 20.00 -7.29 18.11
C GLU A 287 18.73 -6.96 17.34
N SER A 288 17.57 -7.42 17.85
CA SER A 288 16.26 -7.09 17.29
C SER A 288 16.02 -5.59 17.23
N LEU A 289 16.32 -4.87 18.33
CA LEU A 289 16.18 -3.42 18.40
C LEU A 289 17.00 -2.72 17.31
N GLN A 290 18.27 -3.08 17.14
CA GLN A 290 19.14 -2.51 16.10
C GLN A 290 18.59 -2.73 14.68
N ILE A 291 18.11 -3.94 14.40
CA ILE A 291 17.53 -4.28 13.08
C ILE A 291 16.19 -3.54 12.85
N LEU A 292 15.36 -3.38 13.88
CA LEU A 292 14.09 -2.67 13.78
C LEU A 292 14.28 -1.14 13.66
N GLU A 293 15.30 -0.58 14.31
CA GLU A 293 15.69 0.82 14.10
C GLU A 293 16.17 1.07 12.66
N GLU A 294 16.99 0.16 12.10
CA GLU A 294 17.36 0.20 10.69
C GLU A 294 16.12 0.06 9.79
N CYS A 295 15.20 -0.86 10.13
CA CYS A 295 13.93 -1.06 9.43
C CYS A 295 13.12 0.21 9.33
N SER A 296 13.02 0.99 10.40
CA SER A 296 12.21 2.21 10.45
C SER A 296 12.60 3.26 9.42
N SER A 297 13.83 3.21 8.89
CA SER A 297 14.31 4.07 7.81
C SER A 297 13.73 3.68 6.43
N TYR A 298 13.20 2.46 6.26
CA TYR A 298 12.67 1.94 4.99
C TYR A 298 11.21 1.54 5.07
N LEU A 299 10.77 1.11 6.24
CA LEU A 299 9.41 0.73 6.59
C LEU A 299 9.16 1.16 8.04
N ASN A 300 8.43 2.24 8.24
CA ASN A 300 8.02 2.69 9.56
C ASN A 300 6.50 2.63 9.66
N ASP A 301 6.00 1.60 10.32
CA ASP A 301 4.58 1.37 10.46
C ASP A 301 4.19 0.94 11.88
N TYR A 302 2.90 0.70 12.07
CA TYR A 302 2.34 0.29 13.36
C TYR A 302 3.04 -0.97 13.92
N ASP A 303 3.29 -1.97 13.08
CA ASP A 303 3.83 -3.25 13.54
C ASP A 303 5.32 -3.13 13.91
N VAL A 304 6.09 -2.31 13.17
CA VAL A 304 7.48 -1.95 13.52
C VAL A 304 7.52 -1.24 14.87
N GLN A 305 6.66 -0.24 15.10
CA GLN A 305 6.63 0.52 16.35
C GLN A 305 6.21 -0.36 17.55
N MET A 306 5.29 -1.31 17.34
CA MET A 306 4.91 -2.27 18.38
C MET A 306 6.10 -3.17 18.77
N LEU A 307 6.86 -3.70 17.80
CA LEU A 307 8.02 -4.52 18.10
C LEU A 307 9.17 -3.72 18.74
N LEU A 308 9.41 -2.48 18.30
CA LEU A 308 10.36 -1.58 18.96
C LEU A 308 9.99 -1.37 20.43
N ALA A 309 8.70 -1.10 20.70
CA ALA A 309 8.21 -0.96 22.07
C ALA A 309 8.41 -2.23 22.90
N ASP A 310 8.09 -3.41 22.33
CA ASP A 310 8.28 -4.70 22.99
C ASP A 310 9.78 -4.99 23.28
N CYS A 311 10.70 -4.61 22.35
CA CYS A 311 12.15 -4.72 22.58
C CYS A 311 12.60 -3.82 23.75
N HIS A 312 12.24 -2.53 23.75
CA HIS A 312 12.56 -1.61 24.85
C HIS A 312 12.01 -2.09 26.19
N GLN A 313 10.77 -2.61 26.21
CA GLN A 313 10.17 -3.18 27.40
C GLN A 313 11.00 -4.36 27.94
N ASN A 314 11.41 -5.30 27.09
CA ASN A 314 12.20 -6.46 27.50
C ASN A 314 13.63 -6.09 27.94
N LEU A 315 14.16 -4.99 27.44
CA LEU A 315 15.45 -4.42 27.85
C LEU A 315 15.36 -3.53 29.11
N GLY A 316 14.14 -3.33 29.66
CA GLY A 316 13.89 -2.55 30.87
C GLY A 316 13.79 -1.03 30.63
N ASP A 317 13.81 -0.57 29.38
CA ASP A 317 13.61 0.84 29.01
C ASP A 317 12.12 1.14 28.86
N THR A 318 11.44 1.26 29.99
CA THR A 318 9.99 1.45 30.07
C THR A 318 9.52 2.76 29.47
N LEU A 319 10.30 3.86 29.62
CA LEU A 319 9.87 5.16 29.12
C LEU A 319 9.82 5.15 27.59
N THR A 320 10.88 4.69 26.94
CA THR A 320 10.92 4.58 25.49
C THR A 320 9.89 3.57 24.96
N ALA A 321 9.65 2.46 25.69
CA ALA A 321 8.59 1.51 25.34
C ALA A 321 7.20 2.19 25.31
N ILE A 322 6.87 2.98 26.35
CA ILE A 322 5.60 3.74 26.40
C ILE A 322 5.50 4.74 25.24
N ASP A 323 6.59 5.43 24.89
CA ASP A 323 6.61 6.38 23.79
C ASP A 323 6.35 5.70 22.44
N CYS A 324 6.99 4.54 22.20
CA CYS A 324 6.76 3.75 20.98
C CYS A 324 5.31 3.22 20.90
N TYR A 325 4.75 2.69 22.01
CA TYR A 325 3.34 2.27 22.05
C TYR A 325 2.39 3.45 21.81
N ASN A 326 2.63 4.61 22.41
CA ASN A 326 1.84 5.80 22.17
C ASN A 326 1.93 6.24 20.69
N TYR A 327 3.12 6.11 20.10
CA TYR A 327 3.30 6.43 18.69
C TYR A 327 2.54 5.47 17.77
N ALA A 328 2.60 4.15 18.03
CA ALA A 328 1.79 3.15 17.33
C ALA A 328 0.28 3.44 17.48
N SER A 329 -0.17 3.85 18.68
CA SER A 329 -1.58 4.22 18.92
C SER A 329 -2.02 5.45 18.10
N ARG A 330 -1.11 6.41 17.84
CA ARG A 330 -1.41 7.57 16.97
C ARG A 330 -1.43 7.19 15.50
N MET A 331 -0.57 6.24 15.07
CA MET A 331 -0.58 5.72 13.70
C MET A 331 -1.91 5.05 13.36
N VAL A 332 -2.44 4.20 14.25
CA VAL A 332 -3.70 3.47 14.05
C VAL A 332 -4.58 3.58 15.30
N PRO A 333 -5.34 4.69 15.45
CA PRO A 333 -6.12 4.96 16.66
C PRO A 333 -7.18 3.90 17.01
N SER A 334 -7.66 3.14 16.01
CA SER A 334 -8.66 2.08 16.21
C SER A 334 -8.11 0.80 16.86
N LYS A 335 -6.79 0.65 17.00
CA LYS A 335 -6.15 -0.49 17.66
C LYS A 335 -6.12 -0.28 19.18
N PHE A 336 -6.46 -1.34 19.92
CA PHE A 336 -6.53 -1.34 21.40
C PHE A 336 -5.23 -1.77 22.06
N LEU A 337 -4.43 -2.61 21.36
CA LEU A 337 -3.26 -3.26 21.90
C LEU A 337 -2.21 -2.28 22.48
N PRO A 338 -1.86 -1.15 21.83
CA PRO A 338 -0.85 -0.25 22.38
C PRO A 338 -1.24 0.28 23.77
N GLN A 339 -2.47 0.77 23.92
CA GLN A 339 -2.94 1.29 25.21
C GLN A 339 -3.06 0.20 26.27
N TYR A 340 -3.38 -1.02 25.87
CA TYR A 340 -3.38 -2.18 26.78
C TYR A 340 -1.97 -2.53 27.27
N GLN A 341 -0.96 -2.47 26.40
CA GLN A 341 0.44 -2.67 26.82
C GLN A 341 0.92 -1.57 27.77
N ILE A 342 0.58 -0.31 27.49
CA ILE A 342 0.88 0.82 28.39
C ILE A 342 0.23 0.62 29.76
N MET A 343 -1.05 0.22 29.79
CA MET A 343 -1.77 -0.08 31.03
C MET A 343 -1.03 -1.16 31.86
N ASN A 344 -0.64 -2.26 31.20
CA ASN A 344 0.07 -3.35 31.86
C ASN A 344 1.46 -2.94 32.34
N LEU A 345 2.19 -2.12 31.60
CA LEU A 345 3.48 -1.57 32.02
C LEU A 345 3.35 -0.76 33.30
N TYR A 346 2.39 0.19 33.37
CA TYR A 346 2.16 0.97 34.58
C TYR A 346 1.77 0.09 35.77
N LEU A 347 0.95 -0.95 35.55
CA LEU A 347 0.61 -1.93 36.60
C LEU A 347 1.84 -2.67 37.11
N ALA A 348 2.73 -3.13 36.22
CA ALA A 348 3.96 -3.84 36.60
C ALA A 348 4.90 -2.97 37.42
N TYR A 349 4.90 -1.65 37.20
CA TYR A 349 5.69 -0.71 37.99
C TYR A 349 4.96 -0.16 39.23
N GLY A 350 3.73 -0.60 39.51
CA GLY A 350 2.93 -0.14 40.65
C GLY A 350 2.34 1.27 40.48
N ASP A 351 2.43 1.86 39.30
CA ASP A 351 1.85 3.18 38.98
C ASP A 351 0.36 3.03 38.65
N THR A 352 -0.45 2.82 39.68
CA THR A 352 -1.88 2.60 39.56
C THR A 352 -2.61 3.81 38.91
N VAL A 353 -2.12 5.03 39.13
CA VAL A 353 -2.76 6.24 38.62
C VAL A 353 -2.67 6.27 37.08
N ASN A 354 -1.47 6.10 36.53
CA ASN A 354 -1.27 6.09 35.10
C ASN A 354 -1.86 4.82 34.44
N ALA A 355 -1.89 3.69 35.15
CA ALA A 355 -2.59 2.48 34.68
C ALA A 355 -4.11 2.74 34.52
N VAL A 356 -4.77 3.42 35.48
CA VAL A 356 -6.18 3.80 35.38
C VAL A 356 -6.41 4.81 34.25
N ASN A 357 -5.49 5.76 34.06
CA ASN A 357 -5.58 6.69 32.92
C ASN A 357 -5.54 5.95 31.58
N ALA A 358 -4.64 4.98 31.42
CA ALA A 358 -4.57 4.14 30.22
C ALA A 358 -5.83 3.28 30.06
N ALA A 359 -6.38 2.71 31.14
CA ALA A 359 -7.64 1.97 31.12
C ALA A 359 -8.81 2.86 30.67
N ASN A 360 -8.93 4.07 31.19
CA ASN A 360 -9.95 5.02 30.76
C ASN A 360 -9.80 5.40 29.27
N ALA A 361 -8.56 5.54 28.76
CA ALA A 361 -8.30 5.77 27.34
C ALA A 361 -8.76 4.56 26.48
N ILE A 362 -8.63 3.33 26.98
CA ILE A 362 -9.16 2.12 26.32
C ILE A 362 -10.69 2.16 26.27
N LEU A 363 -11.34 2.50 27.39
CA LEU A 363 -12.80 2.53 27.50
C LEU A 363 -13.45 3.65 26.67
N ALA A 364 -12.71 4.72 26.41
CA ALA A 364 -13.18 5.82 25.56
C ALA A 364 -13.07 5.56 24.05
N LYS A 365 -12.38 4.46 23.63
CA LYS A 365 -12.22 4.16 22.20
C LYS A 365 -13.47 3.56 21.57
N ASP A 366 -13.81 4.02 20.37
CA ASP A 366 -14.81 3.39 19.53
C ASP A 366 -14.36 2.03 19.00
N VAL A 367 -15.26 1.05 19.00
CA VAL A 367 -14.97 -0.32 18.58
C VAL A 367 -15.23 -0.49 17.09
N LYS A 368 -14.17 -0.64 16.28
CA LYS A 368 -14.28 -0.89 14.83
C LYS A 368 -14.89 -2.27 14.51
N VAL A 369 -14.58 -3.30 15.31
CA VAL A 369 -15.05 -4.69 15.13
C VAL A 369 -15.72 -5.18 16.42
N SER A 370 -17.04 -5.04 16.49
CA SER A 370 -17.83 -5.33 17.69
C SER A 370 -17.77 -6.78 18.21
N ARG A 371 -17.37 -7.76 17.37
CA ARG A 371 -17.32 -9.18 17.73
C ARG A 371 -15.91 -9.72 17.99
N SER A 372 -14.91 -8.86 18.09
CA SER A 372 -13.53 -9.30 18.39
C SER A 372 -13.40 -9.73 19.85
N LYS A 373 -13.18 -11.03 20.10
CA LYS A 373 -12.94 -11.57 21.45
C LYS A 373 -11.72 -10.96 22.13
N ALA A 374 -10.66 -10.67 21.36
CA ALA A 374 -9.45 -10.04 21.89
C ALA A 374 -9.71 -8.62 22.39
N VAL A 375 -10.42 -7.80 21.59
CA VAL A 375 -10.81 -6.45 21.98
C VAL A 375 -11.73 -6.47 23.19
N GLN A 376 -12.72 -7.38 23.23
CA GLN A 376 -13.63 -7.52 24.37
C GLN A 376 -12.89 -7.88 25.66
N ARG A 377 -11.88 -8.76 25.57
CA ARG A 377 -11.03 -9.09 26.73
C ARG A 377 -10.29 -7.87 27.26
N ILE A 378 -9.66 -7.08 26.37
CA ILE A 378 -8.96 -5.85 26.73
C ILE A 378 -9.91 -4.86 27.44
N ILE A 379 -11.12 -4.66 26.91
CA ILE A 379 -12.12 -3.77 27.49
C ILE A 379 -12.53 -4.27 28.90
N ASN A 380 -12.80 -5.57 29.06
CA ASN A 380 -13.22 -6.15 30.35
C ASN A 380 -12.11 -6.01 31.40
N GLU A 381 -10.84 -6.22 31.04
CA GLU A 381 -9.70 -6.06 31.95
C GLU A 381 -9.54 -4.58 32.36
N ALA A 382 -9.68 -3.62 31.42
CA ALA A 382 -9.66 -2.20 31.73
C ALA A 382 -10.81 -1.79 32.66
N GLU A 383 -12.04 -2.30 32.43
CA GLU A 383 -13.18 -2.03 33.32
C GLU A 383 -12.95 -2.58 34.75
N SER A 384 -12.41 -3.81 34.86
CA SER A 384 -12.09 -4.42 36.17
C SER A 384 -11.11 -3.55 36.94
N LEU A 385 -10.01 -3.13 36.30
CA LEU A 385 -9.00 -2.27 36.93
C LEU A 385 -9.61 -0.98 37.48
N VAL A 386 -10.42 -0.28 36.68
CA VAL A 386 -11.04 0.98 37.10
C VAL A 386 -11.98 0.76 38.28
N LYS A 387 -12.78 -0.34 38.30
CA LYS A 387 -13.68 -0.69 39.38
C LYS A 387 -12.90 -1.03 40.67
N ASP A 388 -11.87 -1.83 40.61
CA ASP A 388 -11.06 -2.24 41.74
C ASP A 388 -10.41 -1.04 42.45
N VAL A 389 -9.84 -0.12 41.68
CA VAL A 389 -9.24 1.12 42.23
C VAL A 389 -10.28 2.02 42.89
N MET A 390 -11.48 2.17 42.26
CA MET A 390 -12.58 2.95 42.87
C MET A 390 -13.10 2.34 44.16
N PHE A 391 -13.07 1.00 44.33
CA PHE A 391 -13.46 0.32 45.55
C PHE A 391 -12.43 0.52 46.68
N HIS A 392 -11.15 0.52 46.39
CA HIS A 392 -10.08 0.69 47.39
C HIS A 392 -9.80 2.15 47.77
N SER A 393 -10.34 3.11 47.02
CA SER A 393 -10.25 4.55 47.31
C SER A 393 -11.41 5.10 48.17
N ARG A 394 -12.37 4.24 48.55
CA ARG A 394 -13.45 4.52 49.49
C ARG A 394 -13.16 3.89 50.86
#